data_697cea85022b37f5c02c64cccdea31fd
#
_entry.id   697cea85022b37f5c02c64cccdea31fd
#
_cell.length_a   1.000
_cell.length_b   1.000
_cell.length_c   1.000
_cell.angle_alpha   90.00
_cell.angle_beta   90.00
_cell.angle_gamma   90.00
#
_symmetry.space_group_name_H-M   'P 1'
#
loop_
_entity.id
_entity.type
_entity.pdbx_description
1 polymer ?
#
loop_
_entity_poly.entity_id
_entity_poly.type
_entity_poly.pdbx_seq_one_letter_code
_entity_poly.pdbx_strand_id
1 'polypeptide(L)'
;MKNIAIIGGDLSGVSCAYFLDKFSGINSRKFNIDLIERDLEFANDRFGKFQLGQEIYDNGWHNSISEQGVLFYLMIELGLHRYLIKSGMTKKVFFTKEGIKYLPEKMLYGVPLDKRELLLSDLFTFKEKLSIMYNMYNTLEDEDIKELTVEEFFKAIINEKIYDKLIEPLLTSHYASDISKQSMVSLMPELSFLTIQKEDINNILEDMYDRNVIDNITVGSEYRLKFTLKSFIETLESNFSDKVFLELNRKVEKIEKKGDKYLVHSNGSIYYYDYVILTLNQKNFLPWFNGDEEITEFYSD
;
A
#
# COMPACT_ATOMS: atom_id res chain seq x y z
N MET A 1 18.18 26.52 11.60
CA MET A 1 18.15 25.12 11.27
C MET A 1 16.97 24.52 12.02
N LYS A 2 16.13 23.70 11.37
CA LYS A 2 14.98 23.10 12.00
C LYS A 2 15.28 21.64 12.36
N ASN A 3 14.79 21.18 13.50
CA ASN A 3 14.95 19.79 13.95
C ASN A 3 13.67 19.01 13.69
N ILE A 4 13.78 17.87 13.02
CA ILE A 4 12.68 17.00 12.64
C ILE A 4 12.89 15.65 13.32
N ALA A 5 11.86 15.15 14.00
CA ALA A 5 11.82 13.76 14.42
C ALA A 5 10.99 12.96 13.40
N ILE A 6 11.52 11.85 12.91
CA ILE A 6 10.79 10.83 12.18
C ILE A 6 10.71 9.62 13.09
N ILE A 7 9.50 9.20 13.44
CA ILE A 7 9.29 8.09 14.39
C ILE A 7 8.75 6.88 13.64
N GLY A 8 9.55 5.83 13.63
CA GLY A 8 9.36 4.58 12.91
C GLY A 8 10.46 4.34 11.88
N GLY A 9 11.21 3.27 12.06
CA GLY A 9 12.37 2.90 11.23
C GLY A 9 12.09 1.88 10.14
N ASP A 10 10.82 1.73 9.74
CA ASP A 10 10.43 0.91 8.59
C ASP A 10 10.71 1.63 7.27
N LEU A 11 10.43 0.98 6.14
CA LEU A 11 10.61 1.53 4.79
C LEU A 11 10.07 2.96 4.65
N SER A 12 8.91 3.24 5.25
CA SER A 12 8.30 4.57 5.20
C SER A 12 9.14 5.64 5.90
N GLY A 13 9.66 5.34 7.08
CA GLY A 13 10.50 6.27 7.85
C GLY A 13 11.86 6.50 7.21
N VAL A 14 12.51 5.42 6.79
CA VAL A 14 13.82 5.50 6.13
C VAL A 14 13.72 6.25 4.79
N SER A 15 12.67 5.99 4.00
CA SER A 15 12.43 6.72 2.75
C SER A 15 12.11 8.20 3.00
N CYS A 16 11.33 8.50 4.03
CA CYS A 16 11.03 9.88 4.43
C CYS A 16 12.29 10.63 4.81
N ALA A 17 13.16 10.02 5.62
CA ALA A 17 14.46 10.59 5.98
C ALA A 17 15.34 10.86 4.76
N TYR A 18 15.42 9.89 3.84
CA TYR A 18 16.19 10.00 2.60
C TYR A 18 15.72 11.19 1.75
N PHE A 19 14.43 11.31 1.49
CA PHE A 19 13.91 12.41 0.67
C PHE A 19 14.04 13.77 1.36
N LEU A 20 13.80 13.86 2.66
CA LEU A 20 13.99 15.12 3.40
C LEU A 20 15.45 15.56 3.40
N ASP A 21 16.37 14.65 3.61
CA ASP A 21 17.81 14.94 3.55
C ASP A 21 18.21 15.41 2.15
N LYS A 22 17.83 14.70 1.11
CA LYS A 22 18.09 15.06 -0.27
C LYS A 22 17.51 16.43 -0.65
N PHE A 23 16.24 16.68 -0.34
CA PHE A 23 15.59 17.96 -0.63
C PHE A 23 16.13 19.12 0.20
N SER A 24 16.61 18.85 1.39
CA SER A 24 17.34 19.82 2.24
C SER A 24 18.59 20.34 1.54
N GLY A 25 19.32 19.47 0.85
CA GLY A 25 20.49 19.84 0.07
C GLY A 25 20.18 20.75 -1.13
N ILE A 26 19.07 20.48 -1.82
CA ILE A 26 18.67 21.21 -3.05
C ILE A 26 18.12 22.61 -2.73
N ASN A 27 17.32 22.77 -1.68
CA ASN A 27 16.57 23.99 -1.40
C ASN A 27 17.22 24.94 -0.39
N SER A 28 18.46 24.74 -0.02
CA SER A 28 19.17 25.50 1.03
C SER A 28 18.46 25.52 2.40
N ARG A 29 17.41 24.74 2.57
CA ARG A 29 16.74 24.53 3.86
C ARG A 29 17.52 23.49 4.63
N LYS A 30 18.08 23.85 5.76
CA LYS A 30 18.89 22.95 6.59
C LYS A 30 18.00 22.35 7.70
N PHE A 31 17.85 21.04 7.66
CA PHE A 31 17.20 20.25 8.70
C PHE A 31 18.24 19.36 9.41
N ASN A 32 18.07 19.16 10.70
CA ASN A 32 18.59 17.99 11.39
C ASN A 32 17.44 16.99 11.51
N ILE A 33 17.69 15.75 11.19
CA ILE A 33 16.67 14.70 11.14
C ILE A 33 17.09 13.61 12.12
N ASP A 34 16.29 13.39 13.15
CA ASP A 34 16.42 12.23 14.03
C ASP A 34 15.46 11.16 13.53
N LEU A 35 15.97 10.06 12.98
CA LEU A 35 15.21 8.87 12.64
C LEU A 35 15.20 7.93 13.85
N ILE A 36 14.04 7.86 14.51
CA ILE A 36 13.87 7.20 15.81
C ILE A 36 13.23 5.84 15.63
N GLU A 37 13.89 4.79 16.13
CA GLU A 37 13.41 3.44 16.14
C GLU A 37 13.52 2.81 17.54
N ARG A 38 12.46 2.10 17.96
CA ARG A 38 12.44 1.42 19.26
C ARG A 38 13.33 0.18 19.29
N ASP A 39 13.53 -0.47 18.14
CA ASP A 39 14.30 -1.68 18.02
C ASP A 39 15.81 -1.40 17.83
N LEU A 40 16.61 -2.43 17.91
CA LEU A 40 18.08 -2.33 17.74
C LEU A 40 18.50 -2.20 16.27
N GLU A 41 17.58 -2.44 15.35
CA GLU A 41 17.80 -2.37 13.91
C GLU A 41 16.56 -1.81 13.23
N PHE A 42 16.75 -1.11 12.12
CA PHE A 42 15.65 -0.67 11.26
C PHE A 42 15.00 -1.85 10.54
N ALA A 43 13.70 -1.71 10.29
CA ALA A 43 12.90 -2.67 9.51
C ALA A 43 12.97 -4.13 10.00
N ASN A 44 13.06 -4.32 11.30
CA ASN A 44 13.25 -5.65 11.88
C ASN A 44 11.98 -6.50 11.86
N ASP A 45 10.82 -5.89 12.13
CA ASP A 45 9.54 -6.61 12.28
C ASP A 45 8.99 -7.14 10.95
N ARG A 46 8.84 -6.26 9.95
CA ARG A 46 8.18 -6.57 8.68
C ARG A 46 9.11 -7.02 7.58
N PHE A 47 10.34 -6.55 7.62
CA PHE A 47 11.34 -6.75 6.58
C PHE A 47 12.51 -7.59 7.04
N GLY A 48 12.28 -8.36 8.10
CA GLY A 48 13.23 -9.35 8.57
C GLY A 48 13.57 -10.35 7.46
N LYS A 49 14.72 -10.97 7.58
CA LYS A 49 15.17 -12.03 6.68
C LYS A 49 15.35 -13.32 7.44
N PHE A 50 15.10 -14.44 6.78
CA PHE A 50 15.45 -15.76 7.30
C PHE A 50 16.25 -16.53 6.26
N GLN A 51 17.08 -17.43 6.72
CA GLN A 51 17.93 -18.25 5.86
C GLN A 51 17.43 -19.71 5.85
N LEU A 52 17.29 -20.26 4.66
CA LEU A 52 16.98 -21.66 4.46
C LEU A 52 18.07 -22.28 3.55
N GLY A 53 18.96 -23.08 4.15
CA GLY A 53 20.14 -23.59 3.45
C GLY A 53 21.10 -22.47 3.05
N GLN A 54 21.35 -22.30 1.76
CA GLN A 54 22.18 -21.23 1.21
C GLN A 54 21.37 -20.01 0.74
N GLU A 55 20.05 -20.12 0.74
CA GLU A 55 19.16 -19.08 0.24
C GLU A 55 18.66 -18.19 1.39
N ILE A 56 18.49 -16.91 1.09
CA ILE A 56 17.98 -15.90 2.01
C ILE A 56 16.63 -15.41 1.48
N TYR A 57 15.63 -15.38 2.34
CA TYR A 57 14.26 -14.99 2.04
C TYR A 57 13.82 -13.83 2.92
N ASP A 58 12.96 -12.97 2.37
CA ASP A 58 12.26 -11.96 3.16
C ASP A 58 11.18 -12.62 4.04
N ASN A 59 11.01 -12.11 5.25
CA ASN A 59 10.03 -12.60 6.20
C ASN A 59 8.66 -11.96 5.91
N GLY A 60 7.82 -12.69 5.19
CA GLY A 60 6.40 -12.37 5.07
C GLY A 60 6.02 -11.22 4.13
N TRP A 61 6.96 -10.58 3.43
CA TRP A 61 6.63 -9.57 2.44
C TRP A 61 6.53 -10.15 1.03
N HIS A 62 5.41 -9.89 0.35
CA HIS A 62 5.24 -10.27 -1.05
C HIS A 62 5.98 -9.26 -1.93
N ASN A 63 7.09 -9.68 -2.48
CA ASN A 63 8.02 -8.88 -3.28
C ASN A 63 7.45 -8.54 -4.67
N SER A 64 6.34 -7.86 -4.73
CA SER A 64 5.81 -7.35 -5.98
C SER A 64 6.07 -5.86 -6.07
N ILE A 65 6.94 -5.47 -6.99
CA ILE A 65 7.27 -4.06 -7.28
C ILE A 65 6.69 -3.77 -8.66
N SER A 66 5.67 -2.92 -8.69
CA SER A 66 5.06 -2.46 -9.94
C SER A 66 5.96 -1.43 -10.63
N GLU A 67 6.08 -1.51 -11.96
CA GLU A 67 6.80 -0.50 -12.77
C GLU A 67 6.27 0.93 -12.58
N GLN A 68 5.05 1.07 -12.11
CA GLN A 68 4.39 2.35 -11.91
C GLN A 68 4.40 2.81 -10.46
N GLY A 69 4.82 1.92 -9.55
CA GLY A 69 4.87 2.21 -8.13
C GLY A 69 6.02 3.15 -7.76
N VAL A 70 5.81 3.98 -6.74
CA VAL A 70 6.83 4.90 -6.20
C VAL A 70 8.12 4.16 -5.86
N LEU A 71 8.03 2.93 -5.39
CA LEU A 71 9.18 2.10 -5.04
C LEU A 71 10.05 1.80 -6.27
N PHE A 72 9.45 1.57 -7.45
CA PHE A 72 10.20 1.35 -8.68
C PHE A 72 11.02 2.58 -9.09
N TYR A 73 10.42 3.77 -9.00
CA TYR A 73 11.13 5.02 -9.26
C TYR A 73 12.28 5.26 -8.27
N LEU A 74 12.08 4.94 -7.01
CA LEU A 74 13.14 5.02 -5.99
C LEU A 74 14.28 4.04 -6.30
N MET A 75 13.96 2.83 -6.80
CA MET A 75 14.97 1.87 -7.28
C MET A 75 15.79 2.41 -8.47
N ILE A 76 15.13 3.09 -9.40
CA ILE A 76 15.82 3.74 -10.54
C ILE A 76 16.77 4.82 -10.02
N GLU A 77 16.29 5.67 -9.13
CA GLU A 77 17.07 6.77 -8.56
C GLU A 77 18.33 6.30 -7.83
N LEU A 78 18.21 5.20 -7.10
CA LEU A 78 19.34 4.58 -6.39
C LEU A 78 20.22 3.71 -7.29
N GLY A 79 19.90 3.58 -8.59
CA GLY A 79 20.63 2.72 -9.53
C GLY A 79 20.42 1.22 -9.27
N LEU A 80 19.40 0.86 -8.49
CA LEU A 80 19.10 -0.51 -8.09
C LEU A 80 18.19 -1.25 -9.07
N HIS A 81 17.64 -0.57 -10.09
CA HIS A 81 16.77 -1.17 -11.11
C HIS A 81 17.40 -2.39 -11.82
N ARG A 82 18.72 -2.41 -11.96
CA ARG A 82 19.48 -3.55 -12.51
C ARG A 82 19.39 -4.84 -11.68
N TYR A 83 18.94 -4.75 -10.46
CA TYR A 83 18.73 -5.89 -9.55
C TYR A 83 17.25 -6.31 -9.47
N LEU A 84 16.39 -5.68 -10.26
CA LEU A 84 15.01 -6.09 -10.38
C LEU A 84 14.93 -7.30 -11.32
N ILE A 85 14.26 -8.34 -10.85
CA ILE A 85 13.95 -9.54 -11.63
C ILE A 85 12.50 -9.45 -12.00
N LYS A 86 12.21 -9.37 -13.30
CA LYS A 86 10.84 -9.40 -13.79
C LYS A 86 10.22 -10.76 -13.46
N SER A 87 9.04 -10.73 -12.84
CA SER A 87 8.23 -11.92 -12.65
C SER A 87 7.85 -12.48 -14.02
N GLY A 88 8.05 -13.78 -14.24
CA GLY A 88 7.59 -14.39 -15.47
C GLY A 88 6.09 -14.20 -15.62
N MET A 89 5.62 -14.00 -16.85
CA MET A 89 4.19 -13.99 -17.15
C MET A 89 3.61 -15.38 -16.83
N THR A 90 3.20 -15.55 -15.59
CA THR A 90 2.48 -16.74 -15.17
C THR A 90 1.00 -16.42 -15.22
N LYS A 91 0.24 -17.24 -15.93
CA LYS A 91 -1.23 -17.15 -15.88
C LYS A 91 -1.66 -17.29 -14.42
N LYS A 92 -2.39 -16.32 -13.91
CA LYS A 92 -2.94 -16.40 -12.56
C LYS A 92 -3.98 -17.51 -12.53
N VAL A 93 -3.94 -18.33 -11.49
CA VAL A 93 -4.83 -19.48 -11.34
C VAL A 93 -5.66 -19.34 -10.07
N PHE A 94 -6.87 -19.86 -10.14
CA PHE A 94 -7.78 -19.91 -9.03
C PHE A 94 -8.08 -21.38 -8.69
N PHE A 95 -7.87 -21.76 -7.44
CA PHE A 95 -8.19 -23.10 -6.97
C PHE A 95 -9.65 -23.16 -6.54
N THR A 96 -10.42 -23.98 -7.22
CA THR A 96 -11.83 -24.23 -6.90
C THR A 96 -12.04 -25.68 -6.45
N LYS A 97 -13.22 -25.98 -5.93
CA LYS A 97 -13.59 -27.37 -5.63
C LYS A 97 -13.62 -28.26 -6.87
N GLU A 98 -13.76 -27.69 -8.05
CA GLU A 98 -13.81 -28.36 -9.34
C GLU A 98 -12.40 -28.50 -9.98
N GLY A 99 -11.37 -27.91 -9.37
CA GLY A 99 -9.99 -27.93 -9.84
C GLY A 99 -9.44 -26.53 -10.09
N ILE A 100 -8.34 -26.48 -10.84
CA ILE A 100 -7.64 -25.26 -11.20
C ILE A 100 -8.39 -24.56 -12.34
N LYS A 101 -8.71 -23.29 -12.17
CA LYS A 101 -9.27 -22.40 -13.17
C LYS A 101 -8.31 -21.27 -13.50
N TYR A 102 -8.27 -20.82 -14.73
CA TYR A 102 -7.44 -19.69 -15.15
C TYR A 102 -8.24 -18.39 -15.06
N LEU A 103 -7.62 -17.37 -14.48
CA LEU A 103 -8.19 -16.03 -14.50
C LEU A 103 -8.04 -15.42 -15.90
N PRO A 104 -9.03 -14.65 -16.38
CA PRO A 104 -8.87 -13.81 -17.57
C PRO A 104 -7.65 -12.89 -17.45
N GLU A 105 -7.03 -12.58 -18.58
CA GLU A 105 -5.82 -11.74 -18.57
C GLU A 105 -6.12 -10.29 -18.22
N LYS A 106 -7.23 -9.76 -18.78
CA LYS A 106 -7.69 -8.41 -18.50
C LYS A 106 -8.76 -8.42 -17.42
N MET A 107 -8.35 -8.26 -16.20
CA MET A 107 -9.25 -8.11 -15.05
C MET A 107 -8.82 -6.92 -14.19
N LEU A 108 -9.81 -6.25 -13.63
CA LEU A 108 -9.61 -5.20 -12.65
C LEU A 108 -10.35 -5.58 -11.36
N TYR A 109 -9.62 -5.71 -10.27
CA TYR A 109 -10.18 -6.14 -8.98
C TYR A 109 -11.05 -7.41 -9.05
N GLY A 110 -10.72 -8.32 -9.96
CA GLY A 110 -11.51 -9.55 -10.16
C GLY A 110 -12.65 -9.42 -11.16
N VAL A 111 -12.91 -8.22 -11.69
CA VAL A 111 -13.91 -7.97 -12.74
C VAL A 111 -13.26 -8.11 -14.11
N PRO A 112 -13.71 -9.03 -14.98
CA PRO A 112 -13.19 -9.12 -16.34
C PRO A 112 -13.57 -7.89 -17.18
N LEU A 113 -12.59 -7.26 -17.80
CA LEU A 113 -12.79 -6.09 -18.66
C LEU A 113 -13.06 -6.45 -20.12
N ASP A 114 -12.52 -7.58 -20.59
CA ASP A 114 -12.69 -8.04 -21.96
C ASP A 114 -13.87 -9.04 -22.06
N LYS A 115 -14.91 -8.66 -22.83
CA LYS A 115 -16.11 -9.49 -23.05
C LYS A 115 -15.79 -10.84 -23.69
N ARG A 116 -14.78 -10.87 -24.59
CA ARG A 116 -14.39 -12.12 -25.27
C ARG A 116 -13.68 -13.05 -24.29
N GLU A 117 -12.79 -12.52 -23.47
CA GLU A 117 -12.12 -13.31 -22.43
C GLU A 117 -13.14 -13.81 -21.38
N LEU A 118 -14.11 -12.97 -20.98
CA LEU A 118 -15.19 -13.37 -20.10
C LEU A 118 -15.98 -14.55 -20.70
N LEU A 119 -16.34 -14.46 -21.98
CA LEU A 119 -17.11 -15.52 -22.64
C LEU A 119 -16.33 -16.83 -22.78
N LEU A 120 -15.02 -16.77 -23.01
CA LEU A 120 -14.15 -17.93 -23.15
C LEU A 120 -13.69 -18.52 -21.81
N SER A 121 -13.78 -17.76 -20.71
CA SER A 121 -13.36 -18.22 -19.38
C SER A 121 -14.20 -19.40 -18.90
N ASP A 122 -13.55 -20.39 -18.30
CA ASP A 122 -14.19 -21.53 -17.64
C ASP A 122 -14.43 -21.29 -16.14
N LEU A 123 -14.04 -20.11 -15.65
CA LEU A 123 -14.24 -19.68 -14.27
C LEU A 123 -15.71 -19.39 -13.95
N PHE A 124 -16.45 -18.91 -14.94
CA PHE A 124 -17.85 -18.49 -14.79
C PHE A 124 -18.80 -19.40 -15.55
N THR A 125 -19.94 -19.70 -14.95
CA THR A 125 -21.06 -20.33 -15.63
C THR A 125 -21.67 -19.38 -16.64
N PHE A 126 -22.44 -19.91 -17.60
CA PHE A 126 -23.12 -19.08 -18.60
C PHE A 126 -24.06 -18.03 -17.99
N LYS A 127 -24.76 -18.40 -16.89
CA LYS A 127 -25.62 -17.45 -16.15
C LYS A 127 -24.81 -16.33 -15.48
N GLU A 128 -23.68 -16.67 -14.89
CA GLU A 128 -22.77 -15.68 -14.27
C GLU A 128 -22.21 -14.73 -15.32
N LYS A 129 -21.80 -15.24 -16.49
CA LYS A 129 -21.32 -14.41 -17.61
C LYS A 129 -22.37 -13.40 -18.06
N LEU A 130 -23.62 -13.85 -18.23
CA LEU A 130 -24.74 -12.97 -18.58
C LEU A 130 -25.02 -11.93 -17.48
N SER A 131 -24.92 -12.33 -16.21
CA SER A 131 -25.11 -11.42 -15.08
C SER A 131 -24.03 -10.35 -15.04
N ILE A 132 -22.77 -10.73 -15.20
CA ILE A 132 -21.65 -9.78 -15.28
C ILE A 132 -21.90 -8.80 -16.42
N MET A 133 -22.17 -9.31 -17.63
CA MET A 133 -22.41 -8.46 -18.80
C MET A 133 -23.57 -7.49 -18.60
N TYR A 134 -24.67 -7.95 -17.99
CA TYR A 134 -25.84 -7.11 -17.74
C TYR A 134 -25.54 -5.99 -16.72
N ASN A 135 -24.94 -6.35 -15.59
CA ASN A 135 -24.70 -5.41 -14.50
C ASN A 135 -23.59 -4.40 -14.82
N MET A 136 -22.60 -4.79 -15.64
CA MET A 136 -21.56 -3.87 -16.09
C MET A 136 -22.08 -2.71 -16.96
N TYR A 137 -23.27 -2.82 -17.54
CA TYR A 137 -23.93 -1.77 -18.30
C TYR A 137 -24.93 -0.94 -17.49
N ASN A 138 -25.24 -1.36 -16.27
CA ASN A 138 -26.11 -0.60 -15.40
C ASN A 138 -25.25 0.38 -14.60
N THR A 139 -25.54 1.67 -14.76
CA THR A 139 -24.94 2.72 -13.93
C THR A 139 -25.40 2.57 -12.50
N LEU A 140 -24.48 2.70 -11.56
CA LEU A 140 -24.84 2.91 -10.16
C LEU A 140 -25.56 4.26 -10.06
N GLU A 141 -26.76 4.28 -9.52
CA GLU A 141 -27.44 5.54 -9.22
C GLU A 141 -26.65 6.30 -8.12
N ASP A 142 -26.68 7.61 -8.19
CA ASP A 142 -25.82 8.62 -7.55
C ASP A 142 -25.77 8.63 -6.00
N GLU A 143 -26.28 7.59 -5.31
CA GLU A 143 -26.34 7.57 -3.85
C GLU A 143 -25.07 6.96 -3.23
N ASP A 144 -24.23 7.85 -2.73
CA ASP A 144 -23.25 7.65 -1.63
C ASP A 144 -22.26 6.48 -1.72
N ILE A 145 -21.60 6.32 -2.87
CA ILE A 145 -20.47 5.35 -2.96
C ILE A 145 -19.38 5.65 -1.91
N LYS A 146 -19.29 6.88 -1.44
CA LYS A 146 -18.33 7.26 -0.38
C LYS A 146 -18.55 6.52 0.94
N GLU A 147 -19.76 6.06 1.19
CA GLU A 147 -20.13 5.34 2.41
C GLU A 147 -20.18 3.83 2.22
N LEU A 148 -20.09 3.32 0.97
CA LEU A 148 -20.16 1.89 0.72
C LEU A 148 -18.92 1.14 1.20
N THR A 149 -19.15 -0.04 1.74
CA THR A 149 -18.10 -1.04 1.92
C THR A 149 -17.73 -1.66 0.57
N VAL A 150 -16.57 -2.29 0.50
CA VAL A 150 -16.13 -3.03 -0.71
C VAL A 150 -17.15 -4.11 -1.07
N GLU A 151 -17.73 -4.79 -0.08
CA GLU A 151 -18.75 -5.81 -0.29
C GLU A 151 -20.01 -5.23 -0.93
N GLU A 152 -20.56 -4.15 -0.36
CA GLU A 152 -21.77 -3.50 -0.89
C GLU A 152 -21.57 -3.00 -2.31
N PHE A 153 -20.43 -2.37 -2.57
CA PHE A 153 -20.08 -1.90 -3.92
C PHE A 153 -20.04 -3.04 -4.94
N PHE A 154 -19.26 -4.08 -4.69
CA PHE A 154 -19.13 -5.17 -5.66
C PHE A 154 -20.42 -6.00 -5.81
N LYS A 155 -21.19 -6.22 -4.75
CA LYS A 155 -22.49 -6.89 -4.85
C LYS A 155 -23.50 -6.10 -5.68
N ALA A 156 -23.41 -4.77 -5.68
CA ALA A 156 -24.25 -3.92 -6.52
C ALA A 156 -23.89 -4.04 -8.02
N ILE A 157 -22.62 -4.13 -8.37
CA ILE A 157 -22.16 -4.15 -9.78
C ILE A 157 -22.04 -5.57 -10.38
N ILE A 158 -21.86 -6.61 -9.56
CA ILE A 158 -21.68 -7.96 -10.09
C ILE A 158 -22.85 -8.87 -9.68
N ASN A 159 -22.83 -9.46 -8.60
CA ASN A 159 -23.83 -10.14 -7.80
C ASN A 159 -23.13 -10.89 -6.66
N GLU A 160 -23.91 -11.23 -5.63
CA GLU A 160 -23.41 -11.89 -4.43
C GLU A 160 -22.63 -13.18 -4.71
N LYS A 161 -23.13 -14.05 -5.58
CA LYS A 161 -22.46 -15.34 -5.86
C LYS A 161 -21.10 -15.19 -6.49
N ILE A 162 -20.90 -14.20 -7.34
CA ILE A 162 -19.60 -13.93 -7.98
C ILE A 162 -18.69 -13.23 -6.99
N TYR A 163 -19.23 -12.32 -6.19
CA TYR A 163 -18.49 -11.69 -5.10
C TYR A 163 -17.90 -12.75 -4.17
N ASP A 164 -18.72 -13.62 -3.59
CA ASP A 164 -18.26 -14.65 -2.63
C ASP A 164 -17.30 -15.67 -3.26
N LYS A 165 -17.50 -15.99 -4.55
CA LYS A 165 -16.70 -17.00 -5.25
C LYS A 165 -15.34 -16.49 -5.67
N LEU A 166 -15.24 -15.22 -6.07
CA LEU A 166 -14.05 -14.69 -6.74
C LEU A 166 -13.50 -13.40 -6.10
N ILE A 167 -14.36 -12.38 -5.95
CA ILE A 167 -13.90 -11.03 -5.57
C ILE A 167 -13.39 -11.03 -4.15
N GLU A 168 -14.20 -11.50 -3.21
CA GLU A 168 -13.84 -11.54 -1.79
C GLU A 168 -12.57 -12.36 -1.54
N PRO A 169 -12.41 -13.61 -2.03
CA PRO A 169 -11.16 -14.35 -1.81
C PRO A 169 -9.94 -13.70 -2.48
N LEU A 170 -10.11 -13.11 -3.67
CA LEU A 170 -9.03 -12.46 -4.40
C LEU A 170 -8.53 -11.22 -3.66
N LEU A 171 -9.45 -10.35 -3.26
CA LEU A 171 -9.12 -9.10 -2.57
C LEU A 171 -8.64 -9.35 -1.15
N THR A 172 -9.27 -10.26 -0.41
CA THR A 172 -8.82 -10.67 0.93
C THR A 172 -7.39 -11.22 0.89
N SER A 173 -7.07 -12.03 -0.13
CA SER A 173 -5.71 -12.53 -0.33
C SER A 173 -4.71 -11.43 -0.66
N HIS A 174 -5.12 -10.44 -1.48
CA HIS A 174 -4.27 -9.33 -1.88
C HIS A 174 -3.99 -8.35 -0.73
N TYR A 175 -5.04 -7.96 -0.02
CA TYR A 175 -4.94 -6.98 1.07
C TYR A 175 -4.65 -7.60 2.44
N ALA A 176 -4.65 -8.93 2.56
CA ALA A 176 -4.48 -9.67 3.81
C ALA A 176 -5.43 -9.19 4.92
N SER A 177 -6.66 -8.84 4.57
CA SER A 177 -7.66 -8.24 5.46
C SER A 177 -9.07 -8.70 5.07
N ASP A 178 -9.99 -8.69 6.04
CA ASP A 178 -11.42 -8.84 5.78
C ASP A 178 -11.93 -7.58 5.05
N ILE A 179 -12.12 -7.71 3.74
CA ILE A 179 -12.51 -6.59 2.88
C ILE A 179 -14.00 -6.25 2.97
N SER A 180 -14.83 -7.13 3.54
CA SER A 180 -16.28 -6.93 3.61
C SER A 180 -16.66 -5.67 4.39
N LYS A 181 -15.83 -5.28 5.37
CA LYS A 181 -16.02 -4.13 6.24
C LYS A 181 -15.13 -2.93 5.90
N GLN A 182 -14.32 -3.05 4.86
CA GLN A 182 -13.43 -1.96 4.45
C GLN A 182 -14.20 -0.94 3.60
N SER A 183 -13.89 0.35 3.82
CA SER A 183 -14.41 1.41 2.96
C SER A 183 -13.90 1.25 1.54
N MET A 184 -14.81 1.28 0.57
CA MET A 184 -14.46 1.21 -0.85
C MET A 184 -13.54 2.36 -1.26
N VAL A 185 -13.83 3.57 -0.82
CA VAL A 185 -13.02 4.77 -1.13
C VAL A 185 -11.62 4.69 -0.53
N SER A 186 -11.49 4.11 0.67
CA SER A 186 -10.18 3.97 1.31
C SER A 186 -9.33 2.90 0.66
N LEU A 187 -9.93 1.80 0.21
CA LEU A 187 -9.20 0.68 -0.38
C LEU A 187 -8.94 0.87 -1.87
N MET A 188 -9.87 1.50 -2.58
CA MET A 188 -9.87 1.70 -4.03
C MET A 188 -10.28 3.14 -4.38
N PRO A 189 -9.48 4.15 -3.96
CA PRO A 189 -9.84 5.56 -4.13
C PRO A 189 -10.06 5.93 -5.60
N GLU A 190 -9.38 5.27 -6.54
CA GLU A 190 -9.54 5.47 -7.97
C GLU A 190 -10.93 5.09 -8.47
N LEU A 191 -11.60 4.14 -7.84
CA LEU A 191 -12.97 3.77 -8.20
C LEU A 191 -14.01 4.77 -7.70
N SER A 192 -13.67 5.61 -6.74
CA SER A 192 -14.58 6.66 -6.24
C SER A 192 -14.91 7.72 -7.30
N PHE A 193 -14.07 7.85 -8.34
CA PHE A 193 -14.31 8.75 -9.45
C PHE A 193 -15.35 8.22 -10.44
N LEU A 194 -15.62 6.91 -10.44
CA LEU A 194 -16.57 6.26 -11.36
C LEU A 194 -18.00 6.78 -11.21
N THR A 195 -18.33 7.33 -10.06
CA THR A 195 -19.68 7.74 -9.69
C THR A 195 -20.02 9.18 -9.97
N ILE A 196 -19.00 9.99 -10.27
CA ILE A 196 -19.19 11.41 -10.58
C ILE A 196 -19.59 11.60 -12.05
N GLN A 197 -19.31 10.62 -12.91
CA GLN A 197 -19.62 10.66 -14.33
C GLN A 197 -20.63 9.56 -14.65
N LYS A 198 -21.77 9.93 -15.24
CA LYS A 198 -22.79 8.99 -15.76
C LYS A 198 -22.30 8.21 -16.99
N GLU A 199 -21.05 7.80 -17.00
CA GLU A 199 -20.47 7.02 -18.08
C GLU A 199 -20.56 5.53 -17.77
N ASP A 200 -20.55 4.73 -18.82
CA ASP A 200 -20.49 3.26 -18.72
C ASP A 200 -19.25 2.85 -17.91
N ILE A 201 -19.47 2.16 -16.80
CA ILE A 201 -18.43 1.68 -15.89
C ILE A 201 -17.32 0.93 -16.66
N ASN A 202 -17.67 0.17 -17.68
CA ASN A 202 -16.70 -0.53 -18.52
C ASN A 202 -15.73 0.41 -19.22
N ASN A 203 -16.23 1.48 -19.84
CA ASN A 203 -15.39 2.42 -20.56
C ASN A 203 -14.43 3.10 -19.62
N ILE A 204 -14.89 3.40 -18.39
CA ILE A 204 -14.06 4.03 -17.36
C ILE A 204 -13.02 3.04 -16.85
N LEU A 205 -13.40 1.81 -16.56
CA LEU A 205 -12.46 0.78 -16.10
C LEU A 205 -11.43 0.43 -17.18
N GLU A 206 -11.84 0.35 -18.47
CA GLU A 206 -10.91 0.16 -19.59
C GLU A 206 -9.95 1.35 -19.72
N ASP A 207 -10.44 2.58 -19.64
CA ASP A 207 -9.60 3.79 -19.69
C ASP A 207 -8.62 3.87 -18.54
N MET A 208 -9.05 3.56 -17.33
CA MET A 208 -8.18 3.49 -16.15
C MET A 208 -7.13 2.37 -16.28
N TYR A 209 -7.51 1.24 -16.86
CA TYR A 209 -6.61 0.14 -17.15
C TYR A 209 -5.57 0.53 -18.21
N ASP A 210 -6.00 1.11 -19.32
CA ASP A 210 -5.12 1.51 -20.43
C ASP A 210 -4.19 2.67 -20.05
N ARG A 211 -4.63 3.56 -19.17
CA ARG A 211 -3.78 4.63 -18.62
C ARG A 211 -2.88 4.16 -17.48
N ASN A 212 -2.97 2.90 -17.12
CA ASN A 212 -2.22 2.33 -15.99
C ASN A 212 -2.41 3.12 -14.68
N VAL A 213 -3.56 3.74 -14.49
CA VAL A 213 -3.90 4.50 -13.28
C VAL A 213 -4.10 3.56 -12.09
N ILE A 214 -4.42 2.30 -12.36
CA ILE A 214 -4.70 1.29 -11.35
C ILE A 214 -3.62 0.22 -11.41
N ASP A 215 -3.05 -0.09 -10.26
CA ASP A 215 -2.21 -1.27 -10.10
C ASP A 215 -3.03 -2.53 -10.42
N ASN A 216 -2.66 -3.20 -11.49
CA ASN A 216 -3.34 -4.40 -11.91
C ASN A 216 -3.15 -5.52 -10.89
N ILE A 217 -4.19 -5.85 -10.14
CA ILE A 217 -4.18 -7.04 -9.26
C ILE A 217 -3.93 -8.32 -10.09
N THR A 218 -4.21 -8.29 -11.39
CA THR A 218 -4.17 -9.48 -12.23
C THR A 218 -3.09 -9.51 -13.30
N VAL A 219 -2.68 -8.36 -13.85
CA VAL A 219 -1.66 -8.32 -14.92
C VAL A 219 -0.81 -7.06 -14.77
N GLY A 220 0.40 -7.18 -14.37
CA GLY A 220 1.37 -6.10 -14.35
C GLY A 220 2.78 -6.65 -14.57
N SER A 221 3.68 -5.82 -15.02
CA SER A 221 5.10 -6.12 -14.95
C SER A 221 5.51 -6.05 -13.49
N GLU A 222 5.33 -7.17 -12.80
CA GLU A 222 5.75 -7.31 -11.42
C GLU A 222 7.24 -7.63 -11.39
N TYR A 223 7.96 -6.95 -10.54
CA TYR A 223 9.36 -7.18 -10.27
C TYR A 223 9.55 -7.58 -8.82
N ARG A 224 10.60 -8.32 -8.59
CA ARG A 224 11.13 -8.55 -7.24
C ARG A 224 12.60 -8.15 -7.20
N LEU A 225 13.08 -7.83 -6.03
CA LEU A 225 14.50 -7.61 -5.80
C LEU A 225 15.25 -8.96 -5.85
N LYS A 226 16.46 -8.94 -6.41
CA LYS A 226 17.40 -10.04 -6.36
C LYS A 226 17.96 -10.28 -4.95
N PHE A 227 17.82 -9.29 -4.08
CA PHE A 227 18.25 -9.30 -2.69
C PHE A 227 17.05 -8.93 -1.78
N THR A 228 17.23 -8.99 -0.48
CA THR A 228 16.17 -8.73 0.50
C THR A 228 15.78 -7.25 0.55
N LEU A 229 14.55 -6.96 0.94
CA LEU A 229 14.10 -5.58 1.15
C LEU A 229 14.89 -4.90 2.28
N LYS A 230 15.34 -5.66 3.29
CA LYS A 230 16.24 -5.14 4.32
C LYS A 230 17.52 -4.57 3.72
N SER A 231 18.12 -5.26 2.76
CA SER A 231 19.31 -4.76 2.05
C SER A 231 19.03 -3.49 1.23
N PHE A 232 17.80 -3.32 0.74
CA PHE A 232 17.38 -2.06 0.13
C PHE A 232 17.33 -0.92 1.15
N ILE A 233 16.76 -1.15 2.33
CA ILE A 233 16.73 -0.18 3.43
C ILE A 233 18.14 0.19 3.87
N GLU A 234 19.02 -0.78 4.05
CA GLU A 234 20.45 -0.56 4.34
C GLU A 234 21.13 0.31 3.25
N THR A 235 20.72 0.15 1.99
CA THR A 235 21.21 1.01 0.90
C THR A 235 20.70 2.44 1.03
N LEU A 236 19.44 2.66 1.41
CA LEU A 236 18.93 4.01 1.68
C LEU A 236 19.69 4.68 2.82
N GLU A 237 19.91 3.96 3.92
CA GLU A 237 20.66 4.44 5.08
C GLU A 237 22.09 4.86 4.70
N SER A 238 22.76 4.08 3.85
CA SER A 238 24.12 4.37 3.41
C SER A 238 24.25 5.66 2.57
N ASN A 239 23.12 6.19 2.10
CA ASN A 239 23.06 7.43 1.34
C ASN A 239 22.69 8.66 2.20
N PHE A 240 22.52 8.51 3.51
CA PHE A 240 22.24 9.64 4.39
C PHE A 240 23.46 10.56 4.54
N SER A 241 23.20 11.86 4.64
CA SER A 241 24.21 12.82 5.01
C SER A 241 24.47 12.82 6.53
N ASP A 242 25.45 13.58 6.96
CA ASP A 242 25.79 13.82 8.38
C ASP A 242 24.71 14.55 9.20
N LYS A 243 23.57 14.88 8.57
CA LYS A 243 22.42 15.55 9.21
C LYS A 243 21.31 14.60 9.60
N VAL A 244 21.40 13.34 9.22
CA VAL A 244 20.46 12.29 9.61
C VAL A 244 21.10 11.48 10.73
N PHE A 245 20.50 11.55 11.90
CA PHE A 245 20.92 10.83 13.09
C PHE A 245 20.03 9.59 13.28
N LEU A 246 20.67 8.44 13.37
CA LEU A 246 19.99 7.16 13.55
C LEU A 246 19.86 6.85 15.05
N GLU A 247 18.66 6.97 15.58
CA GLU A 247 18.35 6.82 16.99
C GLU A 247 17.66 5.48 17.25
N LEU A 248 18.46 4.40 17.30
CA LEU A 248 18.01 3.04 17.60
C LEU A 248 17.80 2.81 19.11
N ASN A 249 17.02 1.78 19.45
CA ASN A 249 16.69 1.44 20.84
C ASN A 249 16.07 2.63 21.61
N ARG A 250 15.34 3.46 20.90
CA ARG A 250 14.75 4.69 21.42
C ARG A 250 13.22 4.62 21.36
N LYS A 251 12.62 4.16 22.44
CA LYS A 251 11.18 4.02 22.56
C LYS A 251 10.53 5.35 22.89
N VAL A 252 9.63 5.81 22.01
CA VAL A 252 8.78 6.98 22.29
C VAL A 252 7.61 6.56 23.18
N GLU A 253 7.31 7.37 24.18
CA GLU A 253 6.29 7.13 25.22
C GLU A 253 5.18 8.15 25.18
N LYS A 254 5.48 9.39 24.82
CA LYS A 254 4.52 10.50 24.74
C LYS A 254 4.99 11.59 23.80
N ILE A 255 4.06 12.26 23.16
CA ILE A 255 4.28 13.46 22.36
C ILE A 255 3.33 14.56 22.84
N GLU A 256 3.88 15.76 23.04
CA GLU A 256 3.11 16.94 23.45
C GLU A 256 3.47 18.13 22.57
N LYS A 257 2.49 18.95 22.24
CA LYS A 257 2.71 20.23 21.57
C LYS A 257 2.83 21.33 22.63
N LYS A 258 3.91 22.10 22.62
CA LYS A 258 4.13 23.22 23.51
C LYS A 258 4.59 24.45 22.75
N GLY A 259 3.67 25.37 22.49
CA GLY A 259 3.90 26.52 21.59
C GLY A 259 4.23 26.02 20.18
N ASP A 260 5.35 26.47 19.62
CA ASP A 260 5.80 26.12 18.27
C ASP A 260 6.67 24.84 18.22
N LYS A 261 6.79 24.11 19.33
CA LYS A 261 7.64 22.92 19.43
C LYS A 261 6.83 21.69 19.85
N TYR A 262 7.33 20.55 19.43
CA TYR A 262 6.90 19.25 19.90
C TYR A 262 7.90 18.68 20.91
N LEU A 263 7.38 18.17 22.01
CA LEU A 263 8.13 17.49 23.06
C LEU A 263 7.94 16.00 22.88
N VAL A 264 9.01 15.29 22.56
CA VAL A 264 9.02 13.84 22.43
C VAL A 264 9.66 13.23 23.66
N HIS A 265 8.86 12.54 24.46
CA HIS A 265 9.30 11.82 25.66
C HIS A 265 9.79 10.44 25.23
N SER A 266 11.02 10.11 25.57
CA SER A 266 11.63 8.85 25.18
C SER A 266 12.71 8.45 26.18
N ASN A 267 12.67 7.21 26.66
CA ASN A 267 13.62 6.63 27.59
C ASN A 267 13.91 7.54 28.80
N GLY A 268 12.87 8.16 29.37
CA GLY A 268 12.98 9.06 30.54
C GLY A 268 13.56 10.44 30.23
N SER A 269 13.80 10.79 28.98
CA SER A 269 14.29 12.10 28.53
C SER A 269 13.26 12.82 27.66
N ILE A 270 13.38 14.16 27.55
CA ILE A 270 12.50 14.98 26.72
C ILE A 270 13.34 15.65 25.63
N TYR A 271 12.92 15.51 24.40
CA TYR A 271 13.57 16.08 23.22
C TYR A 271 12.64 17.07 22.53
N TYR A 272 13.20 18.14 21.96
CA TYR A 272 12.46 19.24 21.37
C TYR A 272 12.63 19.28 19.86
N TYR A 273 11.52 19.22 19.12
CA TYR A 273 11.51 19.25 17.67
C TYR A 273 10.63 20.37 17.11
N ASP A 274 10.98 20.86 15.94
CA ASP A 274 10.13 21.76 15.18
C ASP A 274 8.99 21.02 14.47
N TYR A 275 9.26 19.78 14.06
CA TYR A 275 8.30 18.91 13.37
C TYR A 275 8.46 17.48 13.86
N VAL A 276 7.35 16.76 13.88
CA VAL A 276 7.31 15.32 14.14
C VAL A 276 6.56 14.65 13.00
N ILE A 277 7.16 13.62 12.42
CA ILE A 277 6.58 12.79 11.37
C ILE A 277 6.41 11.38 11.93
N LEU A 278 5.19 10.87 11.87
CA LEU A 278 4.84 9.53 12.34
C LEU A 278 4.70 8.61 11.15
N THR A 279 5.50 7.56 11.08
CA THR A 279 5.47 6.56 10.01
C THR A 279 5.02 5.18 10.50
N LEU A 280 4.31 5.18 11.60
CA LEU A 280 3.79 3.99 12.28
C LEU A 280 2.30 3.82 12.00
N ASN A 281 1.81 2.61 12.24
CA ASN A 281 0.37 2.38 12.26
C ASN A 281 -0.29 3.23 13.39
N GLN A 282 -1.43 3.82 13.07
CA GLN A 282 -2.23 4.67 13.96
C GLN A 282 -2.39 4.08 15.37
N LYS A 283 -2.69 2.80 15.49
CA LYS A 283 -2.84 2.09 16.78
C LYS A 283 -1.60 2.16 17.66
N ASN A 284 -0.43 2.34 17.08
CA ASN A 284 0.84 2.38 17.81
C ASN A 284 1.13 3.75 18.40
N PHE A 285 0.68 4.84 17.78
CA PHE A 285 1.02 6.21 18.20
C PHE A 285 -0.13 6.94 18.91
N LEU A 286 -1.38 6.57 18.69
CA LEU A 286 -2.52 7.23 19.36
C LEU A 286 -2.37 7.31 20.88
N PRO A 287 -1.89 6.27 21.57
CA PRO A 287 -1.69 6.35 23.03
C PRO A 287 -0.72 7.45 23.48
N TRP A 288 0.15 7.93 22.58
CA TRP A 288 1.14 8.97 22.90
C TRP A 288 0.53 10.36 23.03
N PHE A 289 -0.69 10.55 22.51
CA PHE A 289 -1.44 11.81 22.52
C PHE A 289 -2.59 11.81 23.56
N ASN A 290 -2.53 10.93 24.55
CA ASN A 290 -3.54 10.86 25.60
C ASN A 290 -3.72 12.23 26.29
N GLY A 291 -4.94 12.80 26.15
CA GLY A 291 -5.31 14.12 26.66
C GLY A 291 -5.29 15.26 25.61
N ASP A 292 -4.94 14.94 24.35
CA ASP A 292 -5.14 15.85 23.22
C ASP A 292 -6.47 15.50 22.53
N GLU A 293 -7.52 16.28 22.86
CA GLU A 293 -8.88 16.02 22.37
C GLU A 293 -8.96 16.16 20.84
N GLU A 294 -8.25 17.12 20.24
CA GLU A 294 -8.25 17.38 18.80
C GLU A 294 -7.71 16.19 18.01
N ILE A 295 -6.60 15.60 18.46
CA ILE A 295 -6.00 14.44 17.81
C ILE A 295 -6.84 13.19 18.05
N THR A 296 -7.36 13.03 19.27
CA THR A 296 -8.16 11.86 19.62
C THR A 296 -9.47 11.85 18.86
N GLU A 297 -10.14 12.99 18.70
CA GLU A 297 -11.38 13.13 17.92
C GLU A 297 -11.14 12.85 16.42
N PHE A 298 -10.07 13.42 15.84
CA PHE A 298 -9.73 13.21 14.42
C PHE A 298 -9.53 11.74 14.03
N TYR A 299 -9.12 10.91 14.97
CA TYR A 299 -8.84 9.48 14.73
C TYR A 299 -9.86 8.54 15.38
N SER A 300 -10.96 9.03 15.93
CA SER A 300 -11.99 8.20 16.59
C SER A 300 -13.03 7.62 15.63
N ASP A 301 -13.11 8.15 14.42
CA ASP A 301 -13.94 7.68 13.31
C ASP A 301 -13.11 6.74 12.40
#